data_d17edf8649b8d4c787810c6d2a475d6a
#
_entry.id   d17edf8649b8d4c787810c6d2a475d6a
#
_cell.length_a   1.000
_cell.length_b   1.000
_cell.length_c   1.000
_cell.angle_alpha   90.00
_cell.angle_beta   90.00
_cell.angle_gamma   90.00
#
_symmetry.space_group_name_H-M   'P 1'
#
loop_
_entity.id
_entity.type
_entity.pdbx_description
1 polymer ?
#
loop_
_entity_poly.entity_id
_entity_poly.type
_entity_poly.pdbx_seq_one_letter_code
_entity_poly.pdbx_strand_id
1 'polypeptide(L)' 'MFTLCRRFLNYVRVRSAIRHADRLHQLTRKQYYVIKVQGAPRVYDRVKINQLVDMGVFSDRMRQAYYLRQYSIYYTQD' A
#
# COMPACT_ATOMS: atom_id res chain seq x y z
N MET A 1 1.66 0.39 -28.40
CA MET A 1 1.48 1.73 -27.84
C MET A 1 0.65 1.72 -26.55
N PHE A 2 -0.46 1.03 -26.49
CA PHE A 2 -1.30 1.00 -25.28
C PHE A 2 -0.60 0.39 -24.05
N THR A 3 0.28 -0.59 -24.24
CA THR A 3 1.03 -1.22 -23.16
C THR A 3 2.05 -0.26 -22.51
N LEU A 4 2.66 0.61 -23.28
CA LEU A 4 3.61 1.62 -22.76
C LEU A 4 2.87 2.67 -21.91
N CYS A 5 1.70 3.13 -22.34
CA CYS A 5 0.90 4.08 -21.60
C CYS A 5 0.40 3.50 -20.27
N ARG A 6 0.00 2.22 -20.25
CA ARG A 6 -0.42 1.55 -19.01
C ARG A 6 0.75 1.42 -18.02
N ARG A 7 1.94 1.03 -18.50
CA ARG A 7 3.13 0.94 -17.64
C ARG A 7 3.51 2.30 -17.08
N PHE A 8 3.45 3.34 -17.89
CA PHE A 8 3.74 4.70 -17.46
C PHE A 8 2.73 5.17 -16.41
N LEU A 9 1.44 4.96 -16.63
CA LEU A 9 0.38 5.33 -15.69
C LEU A 9 0.51 4.57 -14.37
N ASN A 10 0.81 3.26 -14.42
CA ASN A 10 1.05 2.47 -13.22
C ASN A 10 2.27 2.97 -12.45
N TYR A 11 3.34 3.30 -13.15
CA TYR A 11 4.55 3.85 -12.54
C TYR A 11 4.24 5.17 -11.82
N VAL A 12 3.52 6.07 -12.46
CA VAL A 12 3.14 7.37 -11.89
C VAL A 12 2.24 7.16 -10.66
N ARG A 13 1.27 6.26 -10.75
CA ARG A 13 0.37 5.95 -9.63
C ARG A 13 1.12 5.37 -8.44
N VAL A 14 2.01 4.42 -8.67
CA VAL A 14 2.83 3.83 -7.60
C VAL A 14 3.70 4.90 -6.96
N ARG A 15 4.37 5.71 -7.76
CA ARG A 15 5.23 6.78 -7.25
C ARG A 15 4.44 7.82 -6.44
N SER A 16 3.25 8.18 -6.91
CA SER A 16 2.35 9.07 -6.20
C SER A 16 1.90 8.48 -4.87
N ALA A 17 1.56 7.19 -4.85
CA ALA A 17 1.17 6.49 -3.63
C ALA A 17 2.32 6.43 -2.62
N ILE A 18 3.55 6.17 -3.08
CA ILE A 18 4.73 6.17 -2.21
C ILE A 18 4.95 7.54 -1.59
N ARG A 19 4.85 8.61 -2.37
CA ARG A 19 4.97 9.98 -1.86
C ARG A 19 3.90 10.29 -0.82
N HIS A 20 2.68 9.85 -1.09
CA HIS A 20 1.56 10.03 -0.17
C HIS A 20 1.79 9.29 1.15
N ALA A 21 2.27 8.05 1.07
CA ALA A 21 2.60 7.25 2.26
C ALA A 21 3.70 7.93 3.09
N ASP A 22 4.77 8.39 2.44
CA ASP A 22 5.87 9.08 3.13
C ASP A 22 5.38 10.36 3.80
N ARG A 23 4.53 11.12 3.12
CA ARG A 23 3.97 12.36 3.67
C ARG A 23 3.12 12.09 4.90
N LEU A 24 2.25 11.08 4.84
CA LEU A 24 1.43 10.68 5.97
C LEU A 24 2.30 10.19 7.12
N HIS A 25 3.35 9.42 6.83
CA HIS A 25 4.28 8.96 7.86
C HIS A 25 4.96 10.14 8.57
N GLN A 26 5.40 11.14 7.84
CA GLN A 26 6.01 12.34 8.41
C GLN A 26 5.04 13.13 9.29
N LEU A 27 3.76 13.18 8.89
CA LEU A 27 2.74 13.94 9.61
C LEU A 27 2.23 13.22 10.85
N THR A 28 2.06 11.90 10.78
CA THR A 28 1.41 11.12 11.85
C THR A 28 2.36 10.21 12.62
N ARG A 29 3.56 9.97 12.09
CA ARG A 29 4.55 9.05 12.64
C ARG A 29 4.08 7.59 12.70
N LYS A 30 3.03 7.25 11.95
CA LYS A 30 2.52 5.89 11.82
C LYS A 30 3.16 5.21 10.61
N GLN A 31 3.20 3.88 10.64
CA GLN A 31 3.64 3.10 9.49
C GLN A 31 2.53 2.99 8.46
N TYR A 32 2.88 3.22 7.20
CA TYR A 32 1.96 3.11 6.07
C TYR A 32 2.50 2.10 5.06
N TYR A 33 1.58 1.41 4.41
CA TYR A 33 1.88 0.36 3.44
C TYR A 33 1.19 0.69 2.13
N VAL A 34 1.93 0.58 1.02
CA VAL A 34 1.36 0.73 -0.32
C VAL A 34 1.09 -0.66 -0.85
N ILE A 35 -0.17 -0.99 -1.04
CA ILE A 35 -0.63 -2.32 -1.46
C ILE A 35 -1.43 -2.17 -2.74
N LYS A 36 -1.18 -3.06 -3.69
CA LYS A 36 -1.93 -3.08 -4.94
C LYS A 36 -3.25 -3.82 -4.72
N VAL A 37 -4.36 -3.10 -4.86
CA VAL A 37 -5.71 -3.63 -4.72
C VAL A 37 -6.45 -3.40 -6.02
N GLN A 38 -6.95 -4.49 -6.64
CA GLN A 38 -7.68 -4.43 -7.91
C GLN A 38 -6.93 -3.64 -9.00
N GLY A 39 -5.61 -3.85 -9.06
CA GLY A 39 -4.77 -3.19 -10.05
C GLY A 39 -4.36 -1.76 -9.74
N ALA A 40 -4.80 -1.18 -8.63
CA ALA A 40 -4.46 0.18 -8.23
C ALA A 40 -3.68 0.21 -6.92
N PRO A 41 -2.60 1.01 -6.81
CA PRO A 41 -1.88 1.15 -5.55
C PRO A 41 -2.72 1.94 -4.55
N ARG A 42 -2.79 1.44 -3.32
CA ARG A 42 -3.52 2.07 -2.22
C ARG A 42 -2.62 2.20 -1.01
N VAL A 43 -2.80 3.28 -0.25
CA VAL A 43 -2.03 3.54 0.96
C VAL A 43 -2.91 3.21 2.17
N TYR A 44 -2.43 2.29 3.01
CA TYR A 44 -3.15 1.86 4.22
C TYR A 44 -2.22 1.90 5.42
N ASP A 45 -2.77 2.23 6.60
CA ASP A 45 -2.11 2.00 7.87
C ASP A 45 -2.50 0.61 8.42
N ARG A 46 -1.89 0.21 9.55
CA ARG A 46 -2.19 -1.12 10.13
C ARG A 46 -3.61 -1.22 10.62
N VAL A 47 -4.19 -0.15 11.14
CA VAL A 47 -5.57 -0.13 11.62
C VAL A 47 -6.52 -0.40 10.46
N LYS A 48 -6.30 0.27 9.33
CA LYS A 48 -7.12 0.07 8.13
C LYS A 48 -6.98 -1.34 7.59
N ILE A 49 -5.76 -1.88 7.57
CA ILE A 49 -5.50 -3.26 7.11
C ILE A 49 -6.25 -4.25 8.01
N ASN A 50 -6.20 -4.09 9.32
CA ASN A 50 -6.92 -4.96 10.25
C ASN A 50 -8.43 -4.89 10.03
N GLN A 51 -8.97 -3.71 9.75
CA GLN A 51 -10.39 -3.55 9.40
C GLN A 51 -10.74 -4.31 8.13
N LEU A 52 -9.89 -4.24 7.12
CA LEU A 52 -10.12 -4.94 5.85
C LEU A 52 -10.01 -6.46 6.00
N VAL A 53 -9.16 -6.94 6.92
CA VAL A 53 -9.11 -8.36 7.27
C VAL A 53 -10.42 -8.77 7.94
N ASP A 54 -10.92 -7.98 8.88
CA ASP A 54 -12.19 -8.24 9.56
C ASP A 54 -13.38 -8.26 8.59
N MET A 55 -13.31 -7.42 7.54
CA MET A 55 -14.34 -7.37 6.50
C MET A 55 -14.21 -8.49 5.46
N GLY A 56 -13.15 -9.31 5.53
CA GLY A 56 -12.91 -10.39 4.58
C GLY A 56 -12.27 -9.96 3.26
N VAL A 57 -11.82 -8.71 3.15
CA VAL A 57 -11.15 -8.20 1.94
C VAL A 57 -9.72 -8.75 1.84
N PHE A 58 -9.02 -8.83 2.97
CA PHE A 58 -7.67 -9.39 3.05
C PHE A 58 -7.68 -10.65 3.91
N SER A 59 -6.69 -11.55 3.68
CA SER A 59 -6.52 -12.74 4.49
C SER A 59 -5.95 -12.39 5.86
N ASP A 60 -6.13 -13.29 6.84
CA ASP A 60 -5.60 -13.12 8.21
C ASP A 60 -4.09 -12.97 8.24
N ARG A 61 -3.38 -13.48 7.24
CA ARG A 61 -1.92 -13.36 7.13
C ARG A 61 -1.46 -11.90 7.08
N MET A 62 -2.32 -11.00 6.59
CA MET A 62 -2.03 -9.58 6.51
C MET A 62 -1.87 -8.92 7.88
N ARG A 63 -2.31 -9.56 8.95
CA ARG A 63 -2.10 -9.08 10.32
C ARG A 63 -0.65 -9.29 10.77
N GLN A 64 0.08 -10.21 10.13
CA GLN A 64 1.48 -10.47 10.45
C GLN A 64 2.37 -9.44 9.75
N ALA A 65 3.21 -8.74 10.51
CA ALA A 65 4.07 -7.68 9.98
C ALA A 65 4.98 -8.20 8.87
N TYR A 66 5.54 -9.40 9.04
CA TYR A 66 6.44 -10.00 8.06
C TYR A 66 5.74 -10.22 6.71
N TYR A 67 4.56 -10.82 6.74
CA TYR A 67 3.78 -11.08 5.52
C TYR A 67 3.34 -9.78 4.86
N LEU A 68 2.89 -8.82 5.67
CA LEU A 68 2.45 -7.52 5.19
C LEU A 68 3.57 -6.77 4.46
N ARG A 69 4.78 -6.79 5.02
CA ARG A 69 5.95 -6.17 4.37
C ARG A 69 6.28 -6.82 3.04
N GLN A 70 6.20 -8.14 2.94
CA GLN A 70 6.46 -8.84 1.69
C GLN A 70 5.39 -8.60 0.64
N TYR A 71 4.14 -8.47 1.07
CA TYR A 71 3.01 -8.24 0.17
C TYR A 71 2.97 -6.80 -0.33
N SER A 72 3.47 -5.84 0.44
CA SER A 72 3.45 -4.42 0.10
C SER A 72 4.44 -4.10 -1.01
N ILE A 73 4.05 -3.22 -1.92
CA ILE A 73 4.95 -2.66 -2.93
C ILE A 73 6.01 -1.79 -2.24
N TYR A 74 5.58 -1.06 -1.22
CA TYR A 74 6.42 -0.15 -0.46
C TYR A 74 5.82 0.00 0.94
N TYR A 75 6.66 0.22 1.94
CA TYR A 75 6.21 0.54 3.29
C TYR A 75 7.16 1.55 3.93
N THR A 76 6.62 2.39 4.80
CA THR A 76 7.41 3.38 5.52
C THR A 76 8.07 2.73 6.73
N GLN A 77 9.28 3.16 7.05
CA GLN A 77 10.03 2.70 8.23
C GLN A 77 10.18 3.85 9.21
N ASP A 78 10.08 3.50 10.48
CA ASP A 78 10.37 4.48 11.54
C ASP A 78 11.87 4.77 11.64
#